data_b284c73831e26fad1b1d3869eb07ffa4
#
_entry.id   b284c73831e26fad1b1d3869eb07ffa4
#
_cell.length_a   1.000
_cell.length_b   1.000
_cell.length_c   1.000
_cell.angle_alpha   90.00
_cell.angle_beta   90.00
_cell.angle_gamma   90.00
#
_symmetry.space_group_name_H-M   'P 1'
#
loop_
_entity.id
_entity.type
_entity.pdbx_description
1 polymer ?
#
loop_
_entity_poly.entity_id
_entity_poly.type
_entity_poly.pdbx_seq_one_letter_code
_entity_poly.pdbx_strand_id
1 'polypeptide(L)'
;MDNSALVLEQINLARVSPRQYAETLERRMERVPTREGRRAVDEAIAFLRSVAPLPPLAYSEGMASGAWRHVADQGSRGAFGHTGSDHSTPWDRMAGEGKWMGSAGENISYGYADPEMIVATLIVDDGVRGRGHRRNIFNRGFSVAGIACGPHARFGEMCVIDFAGGFVENTAANPAARHNAGVAWSRAGSDRI
;
A
#
# COMPACT_ATOMS: atom_id res chain seq x y z
N MET A 1 6.41 -3.55 15.20
CA MET A 1 5.66 -4.27 14.15
C MET A 1 5.76 -3.46 12.88
N ASP A 2 6.00 -4.11 11.78
CA ASP A 2 6.05 -3.42 10.49
C ASP A 2 4.64 -2.98 10.08
N ASN A 3 4.41 -1.67 10.04
CA ASN A 3 3.12 -1.08 9.68
C ASN A 3 2.70 -1.41 8.24
N SER A 4 3.63 -1.80 7.37
CA SER A 4 3.38 -2.09 5.96
C SER A 4 2.38 -3.23 5.77
N ALA A 5 2.54 -4.33 6.52
CA ALA A 5 1.62 -5.46 6.47
C ALA A 5 0.21 -5.07 6.93
N LEU A 6 0.11 -4.27 7.99
CA LEU A 6 -1.18 -3.80 8.51
C LEU A 6 -1.87 -2.81 7.56
N VAL A 7 -1.11 -1.98 6.84
CA VAL A 7 -1.67 -1.10 5.81
C VAL A 7 -2.25 -1.91 4.65
N LEU A 8 -1.56 -2.97 4.19
CA LEU A 8 -2.10 -3.87 3.16
C LEU A 8 -3.38 -4.56 3.63
N GLU A 9 -3.41 -5.00 4.88
CA GLU A 9 -4.60 -5.61 5.48
C GLU A 9 -5.79 -4.64 5.46
N GLN A 10 -5.59 -3.38 5.83
CA GLN A 10 -6.64 -2.35 5.79
C GLN A 10 -7.10 -2.04 4.36
N ILE A 11 -6.20 -1.96 3.39
CA ILE A 11 -6.55 -1.81 1.98
C ILE A 11 -7.41 -3.00 1.52
N ASN A 12 -7.00 -4.21 1.86
CA ASN A 12 -7.71 -5.42 1.47
C ASN A 12 -9.09 -5.53 2.15
N LEU A 13 -9.19 -5.12 3.41
CA LEU A 13 -10.49 -5.03 4.10
C LEU A 13 -11.43 -4.05 3.38
N ALA A 14 -10.94 -2.86 3.00
CA ALA A 14 -11.72 -1.89 2.25
C ALA A 14 -12.15 -2.42 0.88
N ARG A 15 -11.28 -3.16 0.17
CA ARG A 15 -11.57 -3.75 -1.14
C ARG A 15 -12.60 -4.87 -1.06
N VAL A 16 -12.42 -5.80 -0.12
CA VAL A 16 -13.25 -7.01 -0.01
C VAL A 16 -14.60 -6.72 0.63
N SER A 17 -14.63 -5.82 1.60
CA SER A 17 -15.83 -5.49 2.40
C SER A 17 -16.08 -3.98 2.47
N PRO A 18 -16.27 -3.27 1.32
CA PRO A 18 -16.31 -1.81 1.31
C PRO A 18 -17.45 -1.24 2.14
N ARG A 19 -18.61 -1.89 2.20
CA ARG A 19 -19.74 -1.44 3.03
C ARG A 19 -19.42 -1.48 4.53
N GLN A 20 -18.74 -2.53 4.99
CA GLN A 20 -18.28 -2.64 6.37
C GLN A 20 -17.17 -1.62 6.66
N TYR A 21 -16.27 -1.40 5.69
CA TYR A 21 -15.23 -0.39 5.83
C TYR A 21 -15.79 1.04 5.91
N ALA A 22 -16.96 1.30 5.36
CA ALA A 22 -17.63 2.59 5.50
C ALA A 22 -17.92 2.95 6.97
N GLU A 23 -18.26 1.96 7.81
CA GLU A 23 -18.49 2.15 9.26
C GLU A 23 -17.16 2.48 9.98
N THR A 24 -16.08 1.79 9.60
CA THR A 24 -14.74 2.10 10.11
C THR A 24 -14.31 3.51 9.73
N LEU A 25 -14.49 3.90 8.48
CA LEU A 25 -14.15 5.23 7.98
C LEU A 25 -15.00 6.31 8.69
N GLU A 26 -16.30 6.11 8.86
CA GLU A 26 -17.16 7.05 9.56
C GLU A 26 -16.70 7.29 10.99
N ARG A 27 -16.40 6.24 11.76
CA ARG A 27 -15.89 6.31 13.12
C ARG A 27 -14.51 7.00 13.18
N ARG A 28 -13.58 6.64 12.29
CA ARG A 28 -12.21 7.18 12.30
C ARG A 28 -12.16 8.64 11.88
N MET A 29 -13.03 9.06 10.98
CA MET A 29 -13.07 10.42 10.45
C MET A 29 -14.04 11.37 11.16
N GLU A 30 -14.70 10.92 12.22
CA GLU A 30 -15.71 11.70 12.94
C GLU A 30 -15.19 13.07 13.42
N ARG A 31 -13.95 13.10 13.90
CA ARG A 31 -13.33 14.29 14.49
C ARG A 31 -12.08 14.77 13.74
N VAL A 32 -11.81 14.20 12.58
CA VAL A 32 -10.66 14.61 11.77
C VAL A 32 -11.06 15.83 10.91
N PRO A 33 -10.41 16.98 11.09
CA PRO A 33 -10.70 18.14 10.28
C PRO A 33 -10.27 17.88 8.83
N THR A 34 -11.13 18.24 7.89
CA THR A 34 -10.87 18.13 6.45
C THR A 34 -10.98 19.51 5.79
N ARG A 35 -10.25 19.74 4.70
CA ARG A 35 -10.25 20.99 3.96
C ARG A 35 -11.61 21.27 3.31
N GLU A 36 -12.25 20.21 2.80
CA GLU A 36 -13.58 20.28 2.18
C GLU A 36 -14.72 20.11 3.19
N GLY A 37 -14.39 20.03 4.50
CA GLY A 37 -15.35 19.77 5.56
C GLY A 37 -15.93 18.35 5.51
N ARG A 38 -16.98 18.11 6.25
CA ARG A 38 -17.67 16.80 6.36
C ARG A 38 -18.05 16.22 5.00
N ARG A 39 -18.26 17.05 3.99
CA ARG A 39 -18.65 16.64 2.64
C ARG A 39 -17.69 15.63 2.02
N ALA A 40 -16.37 15.77 2.20
CA ALA A 40 -15.40 14.81 1.65
C ALA A 40 -15.54 13.43 2.28
N VAL A 41 -15.81 13.39 3.59
CA VAL A 41 -16.04 12.15 4.33
C VAL A 41 -17.34 11.48 3.89
N ASP A 42 -18.43 12.25 3.79
CA ASP A 42 -19.76 11.74 3.39
C ASP A 42 -19.73 11.19 1.95
N GLU A 43 -18.98 11.85 1.05
CA GLU A 43 -18.72 11.36 -0.32
C GLU A 43 -17.98 10.03 -0.31
N ALA A 44 -16.95 9.87 0.52
CA ALA A 44 -16.20 8.64 0.64
C ALA A 44 -17.06 7.50 1.22
N ILE A 45 -17.88 7.78 2.22
CA ILE A 45 -18.84 6.81 2.80
C ILE A 45 -19.86 6.37 1.74
N ALA A 46 -20.43 7.31 1.00
CA ALA A 46 -21.38 7.01 -0.08
C ALA A 46 -20.74 6.15 -1.17
N PHE A 47 -19.50 6.46 -1.55
CA PHE A 47 -18.70 5.65 -2.48
C PHE A 47 -18.53 4.22 -1.96
N LEU A 48 -18.06 4.02 -0.72
CA LEU A 48 -17.86 2.71 -0.11
C LEU A 48 -19.14 1.88 -0.03
N ARG A 49 -20.28 2.53 0.23
CA ARG A 49 -21.60 1.87 0.28
C ARG A 49 -22.10 1.42 -1.08
N SER A 50 -21.62 2.03 -2.16
CA SER A 50 -22.05 1.78 -3.55
C SER A 50 -21.08 0.94 -4.37
N VAL A 51 -19.77 0.99 -4.09
CA VAL A 51 -18.77 0.27 -4.86
C VAL A 51 -18.91 -1.25 -4.68
N ALA A 52 -18.74 -2.00 -5.78
CA ALA A 52 -18.72 -3.45 -5.70
C ALA A 52 -17.41 -3.94 -5.02
N PRO A 53 -17.47 -5.00 -4.20
CA PRO A 53 -16.29 -5.65 -3.66
C PRO A 53 -15.29 -6.03 -4.75
N LEU A 54 -14.00 -5.96 -4.41
CA LEU A 54 -12.90 -6.35 -5.27
C LEU A 54 -12.06 -7.44 -4.58
N PRO A 55 -11.36 -8.28 -5.36
CA PRO A 55 -10.38 -9.22 -4.79
C PRO A 55 -9.31 -8.48 -3.97
N PRO A 56 -8.75 -9.13 -2.93
CA PRO A 56 -7.62 -8.60 -2.21
C PRO A 56 -6.39 -8.50 -3.11
N LEU A 57 -5.50 -7.58 -2.79
CA LEU A 57 -4.19 -7.45 -3.40
C LEU A 57 -3.23 -8.46 -2.76
N ALA A 58 -2.42 -9.14 -3.58
CA ALA A 58 -1.29 -9.90 -3.08
C ALA A 58 -0.14 -8.96 -2.69
N TYR A 59 0.71 -9.40 -1.76
CA TYR A 59 1.92 -8.67 -1.40
C TYR A 59 3.06 -8.99 -2.36
N SER A 60 3.89 -7.98 -2.69
CA SER A 60 5.13 -8.12 -3.44
C SER A 60 6.31 -7.54 -2.64
N GLU A 61 7.32 -8.37 -2.36
CA GLU A 61 8.53 -7.95 -1.67
C GLU A 61 9.37 -6.98 -2.52
N GLY A 62 9.47 -7.23 -3.82
CA GLY A 62 10.21 -6.35 -4.73
C GLY A 62 9.55 -4.97 -4.82
N MET A 63 8.22 -4.90 -4.99
CA MET A 63 7.54 -3.61 -4.98
C MET A 63 7.69 -2.90 -3.63
N ALA A 64 7.64 -3.62 -2.51
CA ALA A 64 7.88 -3.05 -1.17
C ALA A 64 9.32 -2.54 -1.02
N SER A 65 10.31 -3.22 -1.59
CA SER A 65 11.70 -2.76 -1.66
C SER A 65 11.82 -1.46 -2.47
N GLY A 66 11.13 -1.36 -3.60
CA GLY A 66 11.04 -0.13 -4.39
C GLY A 66 10.42 1.03 -3.60
N ALA A 67 9.30 0.77 -2.92
CA ALA A 67 8.64 1.72 -2.04
C ALA A 67 9.55 2.18 -0.89
N TRP A 68 10.28 1.24 -0.27
CA TRP A 68 11.23 1.55 0.81
C TRP A 68 12.35 2.49 0.35
N ARG A 69 12.87 2.33 -0.86
CA ARG A 69 13.88 3.28 -1.40
C ARG A 69 13.35 4.70 -1.42
N HIS A 70 12.07 4.89 -1.76
CA HIS A 70 11.45 6.20 -1.75
C HIS A 70 11.23 6.75 -0.33
N VAL A 71 10.83 5.89 0.61
CA VAL A 71 10.75 6.25 2.05
C VAL A 71 12.11 6.67 2.58
N ALA A 72 13.16 5.91 2.30
CA ALA A 72 14.53 6.22 2.74
C ALA A 72 15.06 7.51 2.12
N ASP A 73 14.77 7.77 0.85
CA ASP A 73 15.18 8.99 0.16
C ASP A 73 14.45 10.23 0.69
N GLN A 74 13.14 10.20 0.76
CA GLN A 74 12.35 11.38 1.16
C GLN A 74 12.31 11.59 2.67
N GLY A 75 12.25 10.51 3.44
CA GLY A 75 12.04 10.56 4.89
C GLY A 75 13.03 11.45 5.62
N SER A 76 14.33 11.22 5.43
CA SER A 76 15.41 11.99 6.07
C SER A 76 15.49 13.44 5.58
N ARG A 77 15.09 13.71 4.35
CA ARG A 77 15.11 15.05 3.72
C ARG A 77 13.86 15.87 4.02
N GLY A 78 12.80 15.26 4.53
CA GLY A 78 11.51 15.92 4.69
C GLY A 78 10.88 16.34 3.36
N ALA A 79 11.28 15.70 2.23
CA ALA A 79 10.75 15.96 0.90
C ALA A 79 9.38 15.28 0.72
N PHE A 80 8.63 15.62 -0.32
CA PHE A 80 7.32 15.04 -0.60
C PHE A 80 7.08 14.91 -2.10
N GLY A 81 6.14 14.06 -2.49
CA GLY A 81 5.77 13.79 -3.88
C GLY A 81 6.29 12.45 -4.37
N HIS A 82 6.07 12.17 -5.65
CA HIS A 82 6.30 10.86 -6.24
C HIS A 82 7.70 10.68 -6.86
N THR A 83 8.41 11.78 -7.09
CA THR A 83 9.75 11.77 -7.73
C THR A 83 10.83 11.72 -6.67
N GLY A 84 11.76 10.78 -6.81
CA GLY A 84 12.94 10.66 -5.96
C GLY A 84 13.95 11.80 -6.17
N SER A 85 14.88 11.98 -5.25
CA SER A 85 15.94 12.99 -5.37
C SER A 85 16.92 12.70 -6.51
N ASP A 86 16.97 11.46 -6.94
CA ASP A 86 17.70 10.97 -8.12
C ASP A 86 16.85 11.05 -9.42
N HIS A 87 15.71 11.73 -9.36
CA HIS A 87 14.72 11.84 -10.43
C HIS A 87 13.99 10.53 -10.77
N SER A 88 14.16 9.46 -9.99
CA SER A 88 13.42 8.22 -10.19
C SER A 88 11.92 8.42 -10.03
N THR A 89 11.15 7.83 -10.92
CA THR A 89 9.70 7.72 -10.84
C THR A 89 9.31 6.44 -10.05
N PRO A 90 8.05 6.29 -9.60
CA PRO A 90 7.58 5.02 -9.04
C PRO A 90 7.81 3.83 -9.96
N TRP A 91 7.63 4.03 -11.26
CA TRP A 91 7.83 3.01 -12.30
C TRP A 91 9.30 2.54 -12.38
N ASP A 92 10.26 3.49 -12.28
CA ASP A 92 11.69 3.18 -12.27
C ASP A 92 12.07 2.37 -11.03
N ARG A 93 11.51 2.73 -9.87
CA ARG A 93 11.75 2.03 -8.60
C ARG A 93 11.21 0.60 -8.62
N MET A 94 9.98 0.41 -9.11
CA MET A 94 9.39 -0.92 -9.30
C MET A 94 10.19 -1.73 -10.34
N ALA A 95 10.57 -1.13 -11.48
CA ALA A 95 11.33 -1.81 -12.53
C ALA A 95 12.72 -2.25 -12.08
N GLY A 96 13.31 -1.57 -11.09
CA GLY A 96 14.58 -1.98 -10.47
C GLY A 96 14.47 -3.30 -9.69
N GLU A 97 13.30 -3.65 -9.20
CA GLU A 97 13.05 -4.85 -8.37
C GLU A 97 12.40 -6.00 -9.13
N GLY A 98 11.85 -5.74 -10.30
CA GLY A 98 11.16 -6.74 -11.09
C GLY A 98 10.45 -6.17 -12.30
N LYS A 99 9.52 -6.93 -12.83
CA LYS A 99 8.69 -6.52 -13.97
C LYS A 99 7.23 -6.42 -13.55
N TRP A 100 6.69 -5.21 -13.53
CA TRP A 100 5.26 -4.99 -13.36
C TRP A 100 4.50 -5.21 -14.67
N MET A 101 3.23 -5.63 -14.59
CA MET A 101 2.37 -5.96 -15.72
C MET A 101 1.04 -5.20 -15.61
N GLY A 102 0.45 -4.91 -16.77
CA GLY A 102 -0.79 -4.17 -16.86
C GLY A 102 -0.62 -2.68 -16.54
N SER A 103 -1.44 -2.17 -15.65
CA SER A 103 -1.32 -0.80 -15.12
C SER A 103 -0.57 -0.80 -13.79
N ALA A 104 0.00 0.34 -13.44
CA ALA A 104 0.66 0.57 -12.16
C ALA A 104 0.27 1.94 -11.61
N GLY A 105 0.43 2.13 -10.29
CA GLY A 105 0.14 3.37 -9.60
C GLY A 105 0.82 3.44 -8.25
N GLU A 106 0.91 4.64 -7.69
CA GLU A 106 1.48 4.87 -6.36
C GLU A 106 0.54 5.76 -5.53
N ASN A 107 0.38 5.45 -4.26
CA ASN A 107 -0.16 6.33 -3.25
C ASN A 107 0.92 6.64 -2.21
N ILE A 108 0.94 7.85 -1.69
CA ILE A 108 1.79 8.22 -0.55
C ILE A 108 0.92 8.85 0.52
N SER A 109 1.06 8.36 1.75
CA SER A 109 0.46 8.95 2.95
C SER A 109 1.55 9.63 3.77
N TYR A 110 1.24 10.79 4.34
CA TYR A 110 2.12 11.55 5.22
C TYR A 110 1.41 11.91 6.54
N GLY A 111 2.14 11.82 7.65
CA GLY A 111 1.69 12.31 8.95
C GLY A 111 0.87 11.33 9.78
N TYR A 112 0.65 10.11 9.31
CA TYR A 112 -0.10 9.09 10.04
C TYR A 112 0.75 7.83 10.21
N ALA A 113 0.78 7.30 11.46
CA ALA A 113 1.39 6.02 11.78
C ALA A 113 0.35 4.88 11.92
N ASP A 114 -0.91 5.22 12.18
CA ASP A 114 -2.00 4.26 12.34
C ASP A 114 -2.48 3.74 10.97
N PRO A 115 -2.41 2.43 10.70
CA PRO A 115 -2.80 1.85 9.41
C PRO A 115 -4.25 2.14 8.99
N GLU A 116 -5.20 2.15 9.94
CA GLU A 116 -6.59 2.52 9.64
C GLU A 116 -6.68 3.98 9.18
N MET A 117 -5.96 4.90 9.86
CA MET A 117 -5.95 6.31 9.50
C MET A 117 -5.28 6.55 8.15
N ILE A 118 -4.17 5.86 7.87
CA ILE A 118 -3.50 5.92 6.56
C ILE A 118 -4.50 5.59 5.45
N VAL A 119 -5.19 4.47 5.55
CA VAL A 119 -6.10 4.03 4.50
C VAL A 119 -7.39 4.86 4.48
N ALA A 120 -7.93 5.23 5.64
CA ALA A 120 -9.12 6.09 5.71
C ALA A 120 -8.88 7.46 5.03
N THR A 121 -7.74 8.10 5.31
CA THR A 121 -7.42 9.40 4.71
C THR A 121 -7.16 9.30 3.20
N LEU A 122 -6.52 8.23 2.72
CA LEU A 122 -6.37 7.98 1.29
C LEU A 122 -7.70 7.68 0.57
N ILE A 123 -8.68 7.11 1.27
CA ILE A 123 -10.02 6.88 0.73
C ILE A 123 -10.85 8.16 0.74
N VAL A 124 -10.79 8.97 1.81
CA VAL A 124 -11.43 10.30 1.85
C VAL A 124 -10.82 11.19 0.78
N ASP A 125 -9.51 11.18 0.67
CA ASP A 125 -8.72 11.87 -0.35
C ASP A 125 -9.04 13.37 -0.41
N ASP A 126 -9.12 13.98 0.79
CA ASP A 126 -9.53 15.35 1.02
C ASP A 126 -8.65 16.38 0.30
N GLY A 127 -9.26 17.30 -0.45
CA GLY A 127 -8.56 18.32 -1.23
C GLY A 127 -7.89 17.81 -2.51
N VAL A 128 -8.00 16.51 -2.84
CA VAL A 128 -7.43 15.93 -4.07
C VAL A 128 -8.50 15.83 -5.15
N ARG A 129 -8.37 16.66 -6.20
CA ARG A 129 -9.31 16.64 -7.32
C ARG A 129 -9.33 15.28 -8.00
N GLY A 130 -10.51 14.67 -8.09
CA GLY A 130 -10.74 13.40 -8.76
C GLY A 130 -10.37 12.18 -7.92
N ARG A 131 -10.03 12.35 -6.64
CA ARG A 131 -9.84 11.28 -5.66
C ARG A 131 -8.87 10.19 -6.16
N GLY A 132 -7.67 10.62 -6.54
CA GLY A 132 -6.66 9.76 -7.19
C GLY A 132 -6.24 8.59 -6.30
N HIS A 133 -6.01 8.82 -5.00
CA HIS A 133 -5.60 7.76 -4.08
C HIS A 133 -6.72 6.73 -3.87
N ARG A 134 -7.98 7.18 -3.69
CA ARG A 134 -9.15 6.30 -3.62
C ARG A 134 -9.28 5.46 -4.90
N ARG A 135 -9.11 6.08 -6.08
CA ARG A 135 -9.19 5.35 -7.36
C ARG A 135 -8.12 4.28 -7.48
N ASN A 136 -6.91 4.50 -6.98
CA ASN A 136 -5.88 3.48 -6.96
C ASN A 136 -6.29 2.31 -6.05
N ILE A 137 -6.74 2.58 -4.81
CA ILE A 137 -7.19 1.53 -3.89
C ILE A 137 -8.29 0.65 -4.51
N PHE A 138 -9.23 1.26 -5.23
CA PHE A 138 -10.38 0.55 -5.85
C PHE A 138 -10.20 0.28 -7.35
N ASN A 139 -8.96 0.30 -7.86
CA ASN A 139 -8.69 -0.06 -9.24
C ASN A 139 -8.81 -1.58 -9.43
N ARG A 140 -9.72 -1.98 -10.34
CA ARG A 140 -9.93 -3.39 -10.69
C ARG A 140 -8.75 -4.01 -11.44
N GLY A 141 -7.95 -3.20 -12.09
CA GLY A 141 -6.76 -3.63 -12.82
C GLY A 141 -5.57 -3.94 -11.92
N PHE A 142 -5.65 -3.66 -10.60
CA PHE A 142 -4.57 -3.98 -9.66
C PHE A 142 -4.86 -5.29 -8.92
N SER A 143 -3.85 -6.17 -8.87
CA SER A 143 -3.89 -7.45 -8.17
C SER A 143 -2.75 -7.63 -7.16
N VAL A 144 -1.76 -6.75 -7.16
CA VAL A 144 -0.58 -6.82 -6.30
C VAL A 144 -0.20 -5.44 -5.79
N ALA A 145 0.35 -5.39 -4.57
CA ALA A 145 0.89 -4.16 -3.98
C ALA A 145 2.18 -4.44 -3.19
N GLY A 146 3.08 -3.45 -3.20
CA GLY A 146 4.21 -3.37 -2.30
C GLY A 146 4.11 -2.12 -1.43
N ILE A 147 4.40 -2.25 -0.13
CA ILE A 147 4.18 -1.17 0.83
C ILE A 147 5.42 -1.02 1.70
N ALA A 148 5.80 0.22 1.95
CA ALA A 148 6.82 0.57 2.93
C ALA A 148 6.40 1.80 3.72
N CYS A 149 6.57 1.75 5.04
CA CYS A 149 6.33 2.87 5.94
C CYS A 149 7.60 3.18 6.72
N GLY A 150 7.81 4.45 7.07
CA GLY A 150 8.95 4.86 7.86
C GLY A 150 8.92 6.31 8.28
N PRO A 151 9.92 6.74 9.06
CA PRO A 151 9.97 8.09 9.61
C PRO A 151 10.15 9.13 8.53
N HIS A 152 9.53 10.31 8.73
CA HIS A 152 9.63 11.46 7.84
C HIS A 152 9.92 12.74 8.62
N ALA A 153 11.03 13.41 8.31
CA ALA A 153 11.54 14.54 9.09
C ALA A 153 10.54 15.71 9.23
N ARG A 154 9.68 15.93 8.22
CA ARG A 154 8.68 17.01 8.25
C ARG A 154 7.32 16.59 8.79
N PHE A 155 6.90 15.36 8.53
CA PHE A 155 5.53 14.90 8.81
C PHE A 155 5.46 13.84 9.90
N GLY A 156 6.60 13.42 10.48
CA GLY A 156 6.70 12.35 11.47
C GLY A 156 6.78 10.97 10.81
N GLU A 157 5.80 10.63 10.01
CA GLU A 157 5.69 9.34 9.31
C GLU A 157 5.31 9.53 7.85
N MET A 158 5.69 8.56 7.02
CA MET A 158 5.18 8.38 5.65
C MET A 158 4.99 6.92 5.32
N CYS A 159 4.05 6.63 4.42
CA CYS A 159 3.89 5.31 3.81
C CYS A 159 3.78 5.44 2.30
N VAL A 160 4.55 4.65 1.58
CA VAL A 160 4.50 4.51 0.12
C VAL A 160 3.81 3.20 -0.22
N ILE A 161 2.87 3.22 -1.12
CA ILE A 161 2.04 2.09 -1.54
C ILE A 161 2.09 2.01 -3.06
N ASP A 162 2.84 1.08 -3.58
CA ASP A 162 2.91 0.78 -5.01
C ASP A 162 1.89 -0.30 -5.39
N PHE A 163 1.20 -0.11 -6.51
CA PHE A 163 0.19 -1.02 -7.04
C PHE A 163 0.55 -1.45 -8.45
N ALA A 164 0.21 -2.70 -8.81
CA ALA A 164 0.31 -3.15 -10.20
C ALA A 164 -0.77 -4.21 -10.53
N GLY A 165 -1.01 -4.40 -11.83
CA GLY A 165 -1.86 -5.48 -12.34
C GLY A 165 -1.25 -6.87 -12.15
N GLY A 166 0.07 -6.94 -12.00
CA GLY A 166 0.86 -8.12 -11.66
C GLY A 166 2.31 -7.73 -11.49
N PHE A 167 3.11 -8.57 -10.84
CA PHE A 167 4.53 -8.34 -10.65
C PHE A 167 5.32 -9.66 -10.72
N VAL A 168 6.44 -9.65 -11.44
CA VAL A 168 7.40 -10.75 -11.49
C VAL A 168 8.68 -10.26 -10.83
N GLU A 169 9.00 -10.84 -9.68
CA GLU A 169 10.16 -10.50 -8.87
C GLU A 169 11.47 -10.77 -9.62
N ASN A 170 12.49 -9.92 -9.44
CA ASN A 170 13.84 -10.25 -9.85
C ASN A 170 14.41 -11.33 -8.92
N THR A 171 14.59 -12.54 -9.42
CA THR A 171 15.11 -13.69 -8.65
C THR A 171 16.53 -13.48 -8.10
N ALA A 172 17.26 -12.49 -8.60
CA ALA A 172 18.63 -12.17 -8.16
C ALA A 172 18.67 -11.18 -6.97
N ALA A 173 17.59 -10.46 -6.67
CA ALA A 173 17.57 -9.37 -5.69
C ALA A 173 17.17 -9.79 -4.27
N ASN A 174 16.67 -11.02 -4.07
CA ASN A 174 16.18 -11.45 -2.75
C ASN A 174 16.98 -12.61 -2.16
N PRO A 175 18.02 -12.35 -1.32
CA PRO A 175 18.75 -13.39 -0.58
C PRO A 175 17.85 -14.14 0.42
N ALA A 176 16.76 -13.52 0.91
CA ALA A 176 15.83 -14.12 1.88
C ALA A 176 14.93 -15.21 1.26
N ALA A 177 14.61 -15.10 -0.03
CA ALA A 177 13.86 -16.14 -0.73
C ALA A 177 14.63 -17.47 -0.84
N ARG A 178 15.96 -17.46 -0.70
CA ARG A 178 16.81 -18.66 -0.71
C ARG A 178 16.74 -19.48 0.58
N HIS A 179 16.31 -18.88 1.70
CA HIS A 179 16.25 -19.58 3.00
C HIS A 179 14.95 -20.40 3.16
N ASN A 180 13.87 -20.04 2.49
CA ASN A 180 12.59 -20.77 2.58
C ASN A 180 12.44 -21.91 1.56
N ALA A 181 13.29 -21.97 0.53
CA ALA A 181 13.28 -23.08 -0.43
C ALA A 181 14.04 -24.33 0.06
N GLY A 182 14.77 -24.22 1.19
CA GLY A 182 15.62 -25.29 1.74
C GLY A 182 14.98 -26.13 2.86
N VAL A 183 13.75 -25.84 3.29
CA VAL A 183 13.08 -26.60 4.37
C VAL A 183 11.81 -27.25 3.85
N ALA A 184 11.98 -28.08 2.83
CA ALA A 184 10.95 -29.02 2.41
C ALA A 184 11.58 -30.41 2.31
N TRP A 185 11.10 -31.30 3.23
CA TRP A 185 11.16 -32.74 3.11
C TRP A 185 12.47 -33.47 3.47
N SER A 186 12.67 -33.69 4.77
CA SER A 186 13.21 -34.99 5.22
C SER A 186 12.31 -35.58 6.33
N ARG A 187 11.19 -36.13 5.91
CA ARG A 187 10.44 -37.14 6.67
C ARG A 187 10.07 -38.25 5.70
N ALA A 188 10.98 -39.17 5.54
CA ALA A 188 10.67 -40.51 5.06
C ALA A 188 11.67 -41.47 5.66
N GLY A 189 11.19 -42.35 6.50
CA GLY A 189 11.71 -43.71 6.64
C GLY A 189 12.66 -43.97 7.77
N SER A 190 12.10 -44.54 8.86
CA SER A 190 12.58 -45.83 9.39
C SER A 190 11.61 -46.37 10.43
N ASP A 191 10.57 -47.04 9.95
CA ASP A 191 10.04 -48.18 10.66
C ASP A 191 10.86 -49.39 10.23
N ARG A 192 11.56 -50.02 11.17
CA ARG A 192 11.87 -51.46 11.32
C ARG A 192 12.71 -51.65 12.58
N ILE A 193 12.22 -52.20 13.55
CA ILE A 193 12.16 -53.52 14.20
C ILE A 193 11.57 -53.34 15.58
#